data_5ad78b819a8d9ef1434e0bb0e960aa1d
#
_entry.id   5ad78b819a8d9ef1434e0bb0e960aa1d
#
_cell.length_a   1.000
_cell.length_b   1.000
_cell.length_c   1.000
_cell.angle_alpha   90.00
_cell.angle_beta   90.00
_cell.angle_gamma   90.00
#
_symmetry.space_group_name_H-M   'P 1'
#
loop_
_entity.id
_entity.type
_entity.pdbx_description
1 polymer ?
#
loop_
_entity_poly.entity_id
_entity_poly.type
_entity_poly.pdbx_seq_one_letter_code
_entity_poly.pdbx_strand_id
1 'polypeptide(L)'
;MKIKTFVIGLTLCSGYAAAEPSDKQSMNVIPQAAQLCVSCHGAAGEGIEPLGPRLAGLSKEYISTQLQHFQAGVRQNATMMPMAMTLQGDGIEQVSSYFSAKPANDVKPVIRGEQVVFNDDTARLAYQGDWSRGLPACVTCHGPSALGGGLFPRLAGQQASYIKTQLLAWQSGTRKGDVDGMMGSVANKLTVAEIDALANYFANLK
;
A
#
# COMPACT_ATOMS: atom_id res chain seq x y z
N MET A 1 -37.59 -71.39 27.80
CA MET A 1 -37.15 -70.04 28.03
C MET A 1 -36.25 -69.72 26.82
N LYS A 2 -36.76 -68.96 25.81
CA LYS A 2 -36.02 -68.70 24.52
C LYS A 2 -35.43 -67.28 24.63
N ILE A 3 -34.08 -67.18 24.60
CA ILE A 3 -33.35 -65.95 24.61
C ILE A 3 -33.27 -65.45 23.17
N LYS A 4 -33.83 -64.28 22.92
CA LYS A 4 -33.70 -63.59 21.63
C LYS A 4 -32.46 -62.66 21.67
N THR A 5 -31.47 -63.01 20.89
CA THR A 5 -30.27 -62.17 20.67
C THR A 5 -30.62 -61.00 19.73
N PHE A 6 -30.47 -59.77 20.22
CA PHE A 6 -30.65 -58.53 19.43
C PHE A 6 -29.29 -58.13 18.90
N VAL A 7 -29.11 -58.13 17.58
CA VAL A 7 -27.90 -57.60 16.91
C VAL A 7 -28.14 -56.15 16.55
N ILE A 8 -27.42 -55.26 17.19
CA ILE A 8 -27.43 -53.83 16.87
C ILE A 8 -26.39 -53.60 15.79
N GLY A 9 -26.86 -53.31 14.58
CA GLY A 9 -26.01 -52.91 13.46
C GLY A 9 -25.54 -51.45 13.63
N LEU A 10 -24.24 -51.26 13.77
CA LEU A 10 -23.58 -49.93 13.82
C LEU A 10 -23.30 -49.47 12.39
N THR A 11 -24.11 -48.53 11.88
CA THR A 11 -23.89 -47.92 10.56
C THR A 11 -22.87 -46.78 10.70
N LEU A 12 -21.65 -46.98 10.23
CA LEU A 12 -20.62 -45.95 10.12
C LEU A 12 -20.97 -45.04 8.94
N CYS A 13 -21.51 -43.86 9.20
CA CYS A 13 -21.57 -42.78 8.22
C CYS A 13 -20.17 -42.15 8.05
N SER A 14 -19.45 -42.53 7.01
CA SER A 14 -18.24 -41.84 6.55
C SER A 14 -18.63 -40.50 5.93
N GLY A 15 -18.58 -39.44 6.73
CA GLY A 15 -18.71 -38.07 6.22
C GLY A 15 -17.47 -37.72 5.40
N TYR A 16 -17.63 -37.58 4.08
CA TYR A 16 -16.64 -36.93 3.24
C TYR A 16 -16.69 -35.44 3.57
N ALA A 17 -15.71 -34.94 4.32
CA ALA A 17 -15.45 -33.53 4.41
C ALA A 17 -14.83 -33.10 3.08
N ALA A 18 -15.62 -32.42 2.24
CA ALA A 18 -15.08 -31.69 1.10
C ALA A 18 -14.14 -30.61 1.66
N ALA A 19 -12.85 -30.75 1.41
CA ALA A 19 -11.88 -29.70 1.70
C ALA A 19 -12.24 -28.49 0.85
N GLU A 20 -12.61 -27.38 1.48
CA GLU A 20 -12.73 -26.11 0.76
C GLU A 20 -11.38 -25.78 0.10
N PRO A 21 -11.39 -25.27 -1.17
CA PRO A 21 -10.15 -24.88 -1.83
C PRO A 21 -9.48 -23.81 -0.98
N SER A 22 -8.23 -24.04 -0.59
CA SER A 22 -7.48 -23.13 0.25
C SER A 22 -7.42 -21.74 -0.39
N ASP A 23 -7.76 -20.73 0.37
CA ASP A 23 -7.82 -19.29 0.01
C ASP A 23 -6.53 -18.76 -0.66
N LYS A 24 -5.43 -19.48 -0.52
CA LYS A 24 -4.14 -19.16 -1.16
C LYS A 24 -4.10 -19.33 -2.68
N GLN A 25 -4.98 -20.13 -3.26
CA GLN A 25 -4.97 -20.39 -4.70
C GLN A 25 -5.71 -19.30 -5.48
N SER A 26 -6.69 -18.63 -4.86
CA SER A 26 -7.42 -17.51 -5.45
C SER A 26 -6.58 -16.21 -5.53
N MET A 27 -5.59 -16.04 -4.66
CA MET A 27 -4.74 -14.84 -4.61
C MET A 27 -3.73 -14.74 -5.78
N ASN A 28 -3.53 -15.80 -6.56
CA ASN A 28 -2.58 -15.80 -7.68
C ASN A 28 -3.24 -15.55 -9.05
N VAL A 29 -4.56 -15.57 -9.13
CA VAL A 29 -5.27 -15.26 -10.37
C VAL A 29 -5.35 -13.75 -10.52
N ILE A 30 -4.76 -13.22 -11.60
CA ILE A 30 -4.85 -11.80 -11.93
C ILE A 30 -6.28 -11.51 -12.41
N PRO A 31 -7.07 -10.67 -11.69
CA PRO A 31 -8.39 -10.27 -12.16
C PRO A 31 -8.32 -9.58 -13.52
N GLN A 32 -9.35 -9.72 -14.35
CA GLN A 32 -9.39 -9.09 -15.65
C GLN A 32 -9.16 -7.58 -15.58
N ALA A 33 -9.72 -6.90 -14.58
CA ALA A 33 -9.54 -5.48 -14.36
C ALA A 33 -8.07 -5.09 -14.04
N ALA A 34 -7.25 -6.02 -13.49
CA ALA A 34 -5.87 -5.75 -13.12
C ALA A 34 -4.85 -6.14 -14.21
N GLN A 35 -5.27 -6.79 -15.31
CA GLN A 35 -4.35 -7.29 -16.34
C GLN A 35 -3.49 -6.20 -16.98
N LEU A 36 -4.06 -5.02 -17.25
CA LEU A 36 -3.31 -3.90 -17.79
C LEU A 36 -2.35 -3.28 -16.76
N CYS A 37 -2.71 -3.35 -15.48
CA CYS A 37 -1.94 -2.73 -14.41
C CYS A 37 -0.60 -3.45 -14.17
N VAL A 38 -0.58 -4.79 -14.32
CA VAL A 38 0.62 -5.60 -14.03
C VAL A 38 1.78 -5.30 -14.98
N SER A 39 1.53 -4.76 -16.17
CA SER A 39 2.59 -4.40 -17.13
C SER A 39 3.54 -3.31 -16.61
N CYS A 40 3.05 -2.43 -15.74
CA CYS A 40 3.84 -1.34 -15.16
C CYS A 40 4.09 -1.53 -13.67
N HIS A 41 3.13 -2.14 -12.94
CA HIS A 41 3.23 -2.30 -11.50
C HIS A 41 3.77 -3.67 -11.06
N GLY A 42 3.96 -4.61 -12.01
CA GLY A 42 4.34 -6.00 -11.72
C GLY A 42 3.17 -6.85 -11.24
N ALA A 43 3.22 -8.16 -11.48
CA ALA A 43 2.15 -9.09 -11.08
C ALA A 43 2.07 -9.28 -9.55
N ALA A 44 3.18 -9.15 -8.85
CA ALA A 44 3.23 -9.12 -7.40
C ALA A 44 3.10 -7.69 -6.83
N GLY A 45 2.87 -6.68 -7.67
CA GLY A 45 2.80 -5.28 -7.24
C GLY A 45 4.14 -4.72 -6.77
N GLU A 46 5.24 -5.32 -7.22
CA GLU A 46 6.61 -4.95 -6.85
C GLU A 46 7.05 -3.60 -7.42
N GLY A 47 6.35 -3.11 -8.44
CA GLY A 47 6.71 -1.91 -9.19
C GLY A 47 7.85 -2.15 -10.17
N ILE A 48 7.78 -1.51 -11.33
CA ILE A 48 8.80 -1.59 -12.40
C ILE A 48 9.27 -0.18 -12.69
N GLU A 49 10.45 0.19 -12.23
CA GLU A 49 11.00 1.53 -12.46
C GLU A 49 11.52 1.66 -13.90
N PRO A 50 11.24 2.73 -14.63
CA PRO A 50 10.48 3.92 -14.21
C PRO A 50 8.97 3.85 -14.53
N LEU A 51 8.44 2.68 -14.91
CA LEU A 51 7.09 2.53 -15.49
C LEU A 51 5.97 2.73 -14.45
N GLY A 52 6.12 2.12 -13.27
CA GLY A 52 5.10 2.22 -12.24
C GLY A 52 5.62 1.93 -10.83
N PRO A 53 5.04 2.60 -9.81
CA PRO A 53 5.45 2.41 -8.43
C PRO A 53 5.02 1.05 -7.88
N ARG A 54 5.61 0.68 -6.74
CA ARG A 54 5.19 -0.46 -5.93
C ARG A 54 3.77 -0.25 -5.40
N LEU A 55 2.93 -1.25 -5.56
CA LEU A 55 1.57 -1.31 -5.01
C LEU A 55 1.46 -2.30 -3.84
N ALA A 56 2.31 -3.33 -3.83
CA ALA A 56 2.39 -4.28 -2.73
C ALA A 56 2.66 -3.59 -1.39
N GLY A 57 1.89 -3.97 -0.37
CA GLY A 57 1.97 -3.35 0.95
C GLY A 57 1.19 -2.04 1.12
N LEU A 58 0.51 -1.57 0.06
CA LEU A 58 -0.47 -0.49 0.19
C LEU A 58 -1.83 -1.07 0.61
N SER A 59 -2.57 -0.32 1.40
CA SER A 59 -3.94 -0.71 1.79
C SER A 59 -4.90 -0.65 0.60
N LYS A 60 -5.95 -1.43 0.68
CA LYS A 60 -7.05 -1.43 -0.30
C LYS A 60 -7.70 -0.05 -0.39
N GLU A 61 -7.96 0.56 0.76
CA GLU A 61 -8.58 1.89 0.87
C GLU A 61 -7.74 2.95 0.16
N TYR A 62 -6.42 2.93 0.36
CA TYR A 62 -5.52 3.87 -0.32
C TYR A 62 -5.52 3.66 -1.82
N ILE A 63 -5.37 2.42 -2.30
CA ILE A 63 -5.36 2.12 -3.75
C ILE A 63 -6.68 2.56 -4.39
N SER A 64 -7.81 2.18 -3.79
CA SER A 64 -9.15 2.55 -4.27
C SER A 64 -9.30 4.08 -4.36
N THR A 65 -8.96 4.79 -3.30
CA THR A 65 -9.04 6.26 -3.26
C THR A 65 -8.17 6.91 -4.34
N GLN A 66 -6.93 6.39 -4.57
CA GLN A 66 -6.06 6.96 -5.60
C GLN A 66 -6.61 6.72 -7.01
N LEU A 67 -7.20 5.56 -7.29
CA LEU A 67 -7.84 5.29 -8.58
C LEU A 67 -9.03 6.23 -8.82
N GLN A 68 -9.86 6.46 -7.80
CA GLN A 68 -10.96 7.44 -7.85
C GLN A 68 -10.44 8.86 -8.07
N HIS A 69 -9.34 9.26 -7.43
CA HIS A 69 -8.73 10.57 -7.63
C HIS A 69 -8.21 10.77 -9.06
N PHE A 70 -7.68 9.72 -9.70
CA PHE A 70 -7.29 9.78 -11.11
C PHE A 70 -8.53 9.92 -12.02
N GLN A 71 -9.61 9.18 -11.75
CA GLN A 71 -10.87 9.30 -12.51
C GLN A 71 -11.47 10.70 -12.38
N ALA A 72 -11.44 11.29 -11.18
CA ALA A 72 -11.98 12.61 -10.91
C ALA A 72 -11.04 13.77 -11.35
N GLY A 73 -9.84 13.49 -11.84
CA GLY A 73 -8.86 14.52 -12.19
C GLY A 73 -8.25 15.26 -10.99
N VAL A 74 -8.56 14.84 -9.78
CA VAL A 74 -8.02 15.39 -8.52
C VAL A 74 -6.53 15.09 -8.39
N ARG A 75 -6.12 13.93 -8.89
CA ARG A 75 -4.72 13.54 -9.05
C ARG A 75 -4.40 13.41 -10.53
N GLN A 76 -3.46 14.23 -11.02
CA GLN A 76 -3.12 14.28 -12.42
C GLN A 76 -1.90 13.42 -12.73
N ASN A 77 -2.04 12.57 -13.73
CA ASN A 77 -0.93 11.81 -14.34
C ASN A 77 -1.36 11.32 -15.71
N ALA A 78 -0.57 11.61 -16.73
CA ALA A 78 -0.90 11.34 -18.13
C ALA A 78 -1.15 9.86 -18.43
N THR A 79 -0.47 8.96 -17.72
CA THR A 79 -0.63 7.50 -17.86
C THR A 79 -1.78 6.98 -17.01
N MET A 80 -1.84 7.39 -15.72
CA MET A 80 -2.77 6.76 -14.78
C MET A 80 -4.22 7.25 -14.94
N MET A 81 -4.46 8.48 -15.42
CA MET A 81 -5.82 8.96 -15.66
C MET A 81 -6.56 8.10 -16.70
N PRO A 82 -6.04 7.87 -17.92
CA PRO A 82 -6.71 6.98 -18.87
C PRO A 82 -6.80 5.54 -18.37
N MET A 83 -5.79 5.03 -17.66
CA MET A 83 -5.85 3.68 -17.07
C MET A 83 -6.98 3.55 -16.03
N ALA A 84 -7.12 4.51 -15.13
CA ALA A 84 -8.18 4.52 -14.14
C ALA A 84 -9.57 4.63 -14.79
N MET A 85 -9.72 5.37 -15.88
CA MET A 85 -10.98 5.51 -16.63
C MET A 85 -11.46 4.21 -17.27
N THR A 86 -10.58 3.22 -17.48
CA THR A 86 -11.01 1.90 -17.97
C THR A 86 -11.73 1.05 -16.90
N LEU A 87 -11.57 1.40 -15.62
CA LEU A 87 -12.14 0.65 -14.51
C LEU A 87 -13.62 1.03 -14.32
N GLN A 88 -14.51 0.18 -14.81
CA GLN A 88 -15.96 0.33 -14.68
C GLN A 88 -16.53 -0.68 -13.67
N GLY A 89 -17.73 -0.41 -13.15
CA GLY A 89 -18.42 -1.29 -12.22
C GLY A 89 -17.58 -1.55 -10.95
N ASP A 90 -17.25 -2.79 -10.70
CA ASP A 90 -16.44 -3.24 -9.57
C ASP A 90 -14.91 -3.28 -9.87
N GLY A 91 -14.47 -2.74 -11.02
CA GLY A 91 -13.08 -2.80 -11.44
C GLY A 91 -12.10 -2.18 -10.43
N ILE A 92 -12.44 -1.06 -9.80
CA ILE A 92 -11.61 -0.46 -8.73
C ILE A 92 -11.51 -1.42 -7.54
N GLU A 93 -12.61 -2.04 -7.14
CA GLU A 93 -12.67 -3.00 -6.04
C GLU A 93 -11.77 -4.21 -6.33
N GLN A 94 -11.85 -4.78 -7.54
CA GLN A 94 -11.02 -5.90 -7.95
C GLN A 94 -9.53 -5.56 -7.95
N VAL A 95 -9.14 -4.41 -8.53
CA VAL A 95 -7.75 -3.96 -8.60
C VAL A 95 -7.19 -3.68 -7.21
N SER A 96 -7.93 -2.94 -6.38
CA SER A 96 -7.48 -2.58 -5.03
C SER A 96 -7.35 -3.81 -4.13
N SER A 97 -8.30 -4.75 -4.19
CA SER A 97 -8.24 -6.02 -3.47
C SER A 97 -7.06 -6.88 -3.92
N TYR A 98 -6.82 -6.97 -5.24
CA TYR A 98 -5.73 -7.76 -5.79
C TYR A 98 -4.35 -7.27 -5.31
N PHE A 99 -4.07 -5.98 -5.45
CA PHE A 99 -2.75 -5.46 -5.09
C PHE A 99 -2.53 -5.32 -3.58
N SER A 100 -3.57 -5.01 -2.81
CA SER A 100 -3.45 -4.93 -1.35
C SER A 100 -3.20 -6.29 -0.68
N ALA A 101 -3.61 -7.37 -1.33
CA ALA A 101 -3.32 -8.75 -0.89
C ALA A 101 -1.88 -9.20 -1.19
N LYS A 102 -1.11 -8.43 -1.99
CA LYS A 102 0.27 -8.80 -2.31
C LYS A 102 1.21 -8.50 -1.15
N PRO A 103 2.15 -9.43 -0.84
CA PRO A 103 3.07 -9.25 0.27
C PRO A 103 3.96 -8.02 0.02
N ALA A 104 4.07 -7.18 1.04
CA ALA A 104 5.04 -6.09 1.03
C ALA A 104 6.47 -6.66 1.13
N ASN A 105 7.46 -5.88 0.68
CA ASN A 105 8.85 -6.18 1.00
C ASN A 105 9.07 -6.11 2.52
N ASP A 106 9.96 -6.96 3.02
CA ASP A 106 10.37 -6.92 4.41
C ASP A 106 11.06 -5.59 4.73
N VAL A 107 10.73 -5.05 5.89
CA VAL A 107 11.36 -3.86 6.44
C VAL A 107 11.68 -4.15 7.90
N LYS A 108 12.93 -3.96 8.28
CA LYS A 108 13.31 -4.03 9.70
C LYS A 108 12.65 -2.85 10.43
N PRO A 109 11.81 -3.08 11.43
CA PRO A 109 11.19 -2.01 12.17
C PRO A 109 12.25 -1.12 12.83
N VAL A 110 12.13 0.19 12.67
CA VAL A 110 12.93 1.14 13.45
C VAL A 110 12.34 1.20 14.86
N ILE A 111 12.98 0.50 15.79
CA ILE A 111 12.56 0.48 17.19
C ILE A 111 13.10 1.72 17.85
N ARG A 112 12.20 2.57 18.38
CA ARG A 112 12.56 3.68 19.23
C ARG A 112 12.82 3.15 20.64
N GLY A 113 14.07 3.22 21.12
CA GLY A 113 14.39 3.15 22.53
C GLY A 113 14.05 4.48 23.22
N GLU A 114 14.20 4.54 24.55
CA GLU A 114 13.92 5.75 25.36
C GLU A 114 14.77 6.97 24.96
N GLN A 115 15.88 6.77 24.23
CA GLN A 115 16.84 7.81 23.85
C GLN A 115 17.32 7.64 22.40
N VAL A 116 16.41 7.55 21.45
CA VAL A 116 16.83 7.52 20.03
C VAL A 116 17.21 8.93 19.59
N VAL A 117 18.51 9.19 19.55
CA VAL A 117 19.06 10.37 18.91
C VAL A 117 19.35 10.00 17.45
N PHE A 118 18.67 10.64 16.52
CA PHE A 118 19.01 10.52 15.11
C PHE A 118 20.20 11.43 14.80
N ASN A 119 21.32 10.83 14.46
CA ASN A 119 22.53 11.58 14.03
C ASN A 119 22.44 12.03 12.56
N ASP A 120 21.49 11.47 11.80
CA ASP A 120 21.21 11.83 10.42
C ASP A 120 20.02 12.78 10.37
N ASP A 121 20.19 13.94 9.74
CA ASP A 121 19.16 14.98 9.67
C ASP A 121 17.92 14.50 8.92
N THR A 122 18.06 13.62 7.92
CA THR A 122 16.95 13.07 7.16
C THR A 122 16.13 12.11 8.03
N ALA A 123 16.79 11.22 8.76
CA ALA A 123 16.12 10.32 9.71
C ALA A 123 15.44 11.14 10.82
N ARG A 124 16.10 12.20 11.33
CA ARG A 124 15.50 13.10 12.31
C ARG A 124 14.22 13.75 11.75
N LEU A 125 14.28 14.26 10.53
CA LEU A 125 13.11 14.86 9.88
C LEU A 125 11.98 13.85 9.70
N ALA A 126 12.30 12.63 9.28
CA ALA A 126 11.32 11.55 9.07
C ALA A 126 10.62 11.11 10.37
N TYR A 127 11.34 11.04 11.51
CA TYR A 127 10.85 10.50 12.77
C TYR A 127 10.50 11.52 13.85
N GLN A 128 11.00 12.74 13.76
CA GLN A 128 10.77 13.81 14.73
C GLN A 128 10.14 15.06 14.11
N GLY A 129 10.32 15.26 12.80
CA GLY A 129 9.86 16.44 12.10
C GLY A 129 10.74 17.68 12.39
N ASP A 130 10.21 18.83 12.02
CA ASP A 130 10.78 20.14 12.33
C ASP A 130 9.66 21.09 12.78
N TRP A 131 9.45 21.15 14.07
CA TRP A 131 8.38 21.92 14.67
C TRP A 131 8.59 23.43 14.55
N SER A 132 9.83 23.91 14.33
CA SER A 132 10.10 25.33 14.10
C SER A 132 9.45 25.82 12.79
N ARG A 133 9.29 24.92 11.81
CA ARG A 133 8.58 25.16 10.55
C ARG A 133 7.15 24.61 10.54
N GLY A 134 6.69 24.06 11.65
CA GLY A 134 5.40 23.37 11.75
C GLY A 134 5.34 22.13 10.83
N LEU A 135 6.45 21.41 10.66
CA LEU A 135 6.58 20.21 9.87
C LEU A 135 6.53 18.98 10.79
N PRO A 136 5.43 18.21 10.80
CA PRO A 136 5.32 17.00 11.62
C PRO A 136 6.25 15.90 11.10
N ALA A 137 6.57 14.94 11.96
CA ALA A 137 7.28 13.74 11.54
C ALA A 137 6.46 12.92 10.53
N CYS A 138 7.08 12.44 9.47
CA CYS A 138 6.39 11.66 8.43
C CYS A 138 5.72 10.40 9.00
N VAL A 139 6.40 9.72 9.94
CA VAL A 139 5.89 8.49 10.57
C VAL A 139 4.69 8.73 11.49
N THR A 140 4.37 9.98 11.86
CA THR A 140 3.16 10.28 12.65
C THR A 140 1.89 9.87 11.91
N CYS A 141 1.84 10.09 10.60
CA CYS A 141 0.72 9.73 9.73
C CYS A 141 1.00 8.44 8.94
N HIS A 142 2.23 8.27 8.42
CA HIS A 142 2.60 7.10 7.62
C HIS A 142 2.93 5.85 8.45
N GLY A 143 2.66 5.88 9.74
CA GLY A 143 2.80 4.75 10.64
C GLY A 143 4.24 4.46 11.08
N PRO A 144 4.40 3.59 12.10
CA PRO A 144 5.71 3.16 12.57
C PRO A 144 6.55 2.61 11.43
N SER A 145 7.83 3.03 11.36
CA SER A 145 8.75 2.66 10.29
C SER A 145 8.24 2.95 8.87
N ALA A 146 7.32 3.91 8.74
CA ALA A 146 6.70 4.32 7.48
C ALA A 146 6.00 3.18 6.72
N LEU A 147 5.40 2.24 7.45
CA LEU A 147 4.72 1.06 6.90
C LEU A 147 3.32 1.36 6.36
N GLY A 148 2.78 2.56 6.63
CA GLY A 148 1.45 2.97 6.18
C GLY A 148 0.31 2.34 6.96
N GLY A 149 -0.92 2.63 6.52
CA GLY A 149 -2.16 2.08 7.05
C GLY A 149 -3.37 2.92 6.66
N GLY A 150 -4.49 2.29 6.35
CA GLY A 150 -5.70 2.99 5.92
C GLY A 150 -5.44 3.88 4.70
N LEU A 151 -5.74 5.16 4.80
CA LEU A 151 -5.51 6.15 3.73
C LEU A 151 -4.06 6.66 3.65
N PHE A 152 -3.20 6.30 4.60
CA PHE A 152 -1.80 6.71 4.61
C PHE A 152 -0.92 5.66 3.93
N PRO A 153 -0.28 5.97 2.79
CA PRO A 153 0.50 4.98 2.07
C PRO A 153 1.78 4.57 2.81
N ARG A 154 2.19 3.33 2.59
CA ARG A 154 3.53 2.87 2.92
C ARG A 154 4.56 3.64 2.10
N LEU A 155 5.59 4.17 2.78
CA LEU A 155 6.74 4.82 2.16
C LEU A 155 7.96 3.91 2.14
N ALA A 156 8.10 3.07 3.17
CA ALA A 156 9.23 2.15 3.32
C ALA A 156 9.35 1.17 2.15
N GLY A 157 10.49 1.20 1.46
CA GLY A 157 10.78 0.38 0.29
C GLY A 157 10.04 0.78 -0.98
N GLN A 158 9.41 1.97 -1.03
CA GLN A 158 8.90 2.55 -2.27
C GLN A 158 10.04 3.15 -3.08
N GLN A 159 9.90 3.24 -4.40
CA GLN A 159 10.91 3.80 -5.31
C GLN A 159 11.20 5.28 -4.98
N ALA A 160 12.47 5.64 -4.90
CA ALA A 160 12.89 7.02 -4.58
C ALA A 160 12.38 8.03 -5.62
N SER A 161 12.52 7.71 -6.91
CA SER A 161 12.02 8.53 -8.02
C SER A 161 10.52 8.83 -7.89
N TYR A 162 9.74 7.82 -7.48
CA TYR A 162 8.31 7.97 -7.27
C TYR A 162 7.99 8.84 -6.06
N ILE A 163 8.62 8.61 -4.89
CA ILE A 163 8.41 9.44 -3.70
C ILE A 163 8.71 10.90 -4.01
N LYS A 164 9.87 11.17 -4.64
CA LYS A 164 10.26 12.52 -5.09
C LYS A 164 9.20 13.14 -5.98
N THR A 165 8.77 12.43 -7.02
CA THR A 165 7.77 12.93 -7.97
C THR A 165 6.45 13.25 -7.26
N GLN A 166 6.04 12.44 -6.28
CA GLN A 166 4.80 12.69 -5.56
C GLN A 166 4.88 13.91 -4.65
N LEU A 167 5.99 14.12 -3.94
CA LEU A 167 6.19 15.33 -3.12
C LEU A 167 6.20 16.60 -3.99
N LEU A 168 6.87 16.56 -5.14
CA LEU A 168 6.84 17.67 -6.10
C LEU A 168 5.45 17.89 -6.70
N ALA A 169 4.68 16.83 -6.93
CA ALA A 169 3.31 16.95 -7.43
C ALA A 169 2.36 17.59 -6.40
N TRP A 170 2.58 17.37 -5.10
CA TRP A 170 1.88 18.11 -4.05
C TRP A 170 2.25 19.60 -4.06
N GLN A 171 3.54 19.93 -4.19
CA GLN A 171 4.01 21.33 -4.28
C GLN A 171 3.44 22.05 -5.48
N SER A 172 3.41 21.41 -6.64
CA SER A 172 2.89 22.00 -7.89
C SER A 172 1.37 22.02 -7.98
N GLY A 173 0.66 21.35 -7.04
CA GLY A 173 -0.79 21.22 -7.05
C GLY A 173 -1.35 20.31 -8.15
N THR A 174 -0.50 19.54 -8.85
CA THR A 174 -0.94 18.50 -9.80
C THR A 174 -1.45 17.24 -9.10
N ARG A 175 -1.16 17.09 -7.82
CA ARG A 175 -1.74 16.12 -6.91
C ARG A 175 -2.49 16.84 -5.80
N LYS A 176 -3.76 16.46 -5.62
CA LYS A 176 -4.68 16.96 -4.59
C LYS A 176 -5.50 15.80 -4.01
N GLY A 177 -6.47 16.09 -3.16
CA GLY A 177 -7.41 15.10 -2.63
C GLY A 177 -6.89 14.39 -1.38
N ASP A 178 -5.91 14.96 -0.69
CA ASP A 178 -5.53 14.57 0.65
C ASP A 178 -6.53 15.14 1.69
N VAL A 179 -6.67 14.42 2.80
CA VAL A 179 -7.53 14.87 3.89
C VAL A 179 -7.01 16.22 4.40
N ASP A 180 -7.89 17.22 4.41
CA ASP A 180 -7.63 18.55 4.92
C ASP A 180 -6.37 19.25 4.35
N GLY A 181 -5.91 18.86 3.17
CA GLY A 181 -4.71 19.42 2.54
C GLY A 181 -3.40 19.13 3.30
N MET A 182 -3.37 18.08 4.11
CA MET A 182 -2.23 17.75 4.97
C MET A 182 -0.94 17.55 4.17
N MET A 183 -0.97 16.71 3.13
CA MET A 183 0.24 16.43 2.35
C MET A 183 0.69 17.62 1.51
N GLY A 184 -0.26 18.39 0.99
CA GLY A 184 0.04 19.67 0.34
C GLY A 184 0.76 20.62 1.30
N SER A 185 0.26 20.77 2.53
CA SER A 185 0.88 21.60 3.57
C SER A 185 2.27 21.11 3.95
N VAL A 186 2.46 19.79 4.12
CA VAL A 186 3.77 19.18 4.45
C VAL A 186 4.75 19.39 3.29
N ALA A 187 4.37 19.04 2.06
CA ALA A 187 5.25 19.13 0.91
C ALA A 187 5.74 20.56 0.64
N ASN A 188 4.87 21.56 0.79
CA ASN A 188 5.23 22.97 0.60
C ASN A 188 6.24 23.51 1.60
N LYS A 189 6.48 22.80 2.71
CA LYS A 189 7.50 23.16 3.71
C LYS A 189 8.85 22.50 3.45
N LEU A 190 8.91 21.56 2.52
CA LEU A 190 10.15 20.85 2.19
C LEU A 190 10.93 21.59 1.11
N THR A 191 12.25 21.64 1.26
CA THR A 191 13.16 22.02 0.21
C THR A 191 13.36 20.86 -0.78
N VAL A 192 13.84 21.16 -1.99
CA VAL A 192 14.15 20.13 -2.99
C VAL A 192 15.20 19.15 -2.46
N ALA A 193 16.18 19.61 -1.72
CA ALA A 193 17.22 18.78 -1.12
C ALA A 193 16.64 17.83 -0.06
N GLU A 194 15.71 18.29 0.78
CA GLU A 194 15.01 17.45 1.75
C GLU A 194 14.09 16.42 1.08
N ILE A 195 13.43 16.79 -0.02
CA ILE A 195 12.64 15.88 -0.83
C ILE A 195 13.51 14.75 -1.38
N ASP A 196 14.68 15.08 -1.93
CA ASP A 196 15.62 14.09 -2.46
C ASP A 196 16.15 13.17 -1.35
N ALA A 197 16.54 13.74 -0.23
CA ALA A 197 17.05 13.00 0.93
C ALA A 197 15.99 12.06 1.50
N LEU A 198 14.76 12.54 1.74
CA LEU A 198 13.65 11.74 2.26
C LEU A 198 13.23 10.63 1.28
N ALA A 199 13.21 10.91 -0.03
CA ALA A 199 12.89 9.92 -1.05
C ALA A 199 13.88 8.76 -1.02
N ASN A 200 15.17 9.04 -1.00
CA ASN A 200 16.22 8.03 -0.89
C ASN A 200 16.18 7.29 0.46
N TYR A 201 15.93 8.02 1.54
CA TYR A 201 15.82 7.44 2.88
C TYR A 201 14.73 6.36 2.94
N PHE A 202 13.50 6.71 2.56
CA PHE A 202 12.38 5.76 2.60
C PHE A 202 12.52 4.60 1.61
N ALA A 203 13.10 4.84 0.43
CA ALA A 203 13.36 3.79 -0.54
C ALA A 203 14.35 2.72 -0.02
N ASN A 204 15.29 3.11 0.83
CA ASN A 204 16.31 2.24 1.41
C ASN A 204 15.92 1.62 2.75
N LEU A 205 14.74 1.91 3.29
CA LEU A 205 14.20 1.18 4.44
C LEU A 205 13.81 -0.25 4.03
N LYS A 206 14.65 -1.22 4.40
CA LYS A 206 14.50 -2.65 4.10
C LYS A 206 14.64 -3.48 5.36
#